data_54eec90d55139bd0d808fc34ce4756f4
#
_entry.id   54eec90d55139bd0d808fc34ce4756f4
#
_cell.length_a   1.000
_cell.length_b   1.000
_cell.length_c   1.000
_cell.angle_alpha   90.00
_cell.angle_beta   90.00
_cell.angle_gamma   90.00
#
_symmetry.space_group_name_H-M   'P 1'
#
loop_
_entity.id
_entity.type
_entity.pdbx_description
1 polymer ?
#
loop_
_entity_poly.entity_id
_entity_poly.type
_entity_poly.pdbx_seq_one_letter_code
_entity_poly.pdbx_strand_id
1 'polypeptide(L)'
;HFLSYALKRIIDICAGLCGLLLLIPLTIFVFIKNRKEGDKGPIFFTQNRIGKNGKEFKMFKYRTMVLGADKILEELMEKDPAIREEYTKNKKLVNDPRITSAGKFMREKSLDEFPQFINVLLGQMSLIGPRPYLPREKEDMGDYYYDVIACKPGITGMWQSHGRSEVDFDHRLLLDEYYYRNWSFWLDITLLFKTVKQVLYG
;
A
#
# COMPACT_ATOMS: atom_id res chain seq x y z
N HIS A 1 22.75 -8.39 -15.18
CA HIS A 1 21.38 -8.32 -14.61
C HIS A 1 21.10 -9.38 -13.51
N PHE A 2 21.60 -10.63 -13.65
CA PHE A 2 21.37 -11.67 -12.64
C PHE A 2 21.84 -11.25 -11.23
N LEU A 3 23.07 -10.75 -11.12
CA LEU A 3 23.64 -10.28 -9.84
C LEU A 3 22.80 -9.14 -9.23
N SER A 4 22.33 -8.21 -10.05
CA SER A 4 21.48 -7.08 -9.60
C SER A 4 20.17 -7.56 -9.01
N TYR A 5 19.53 -8.57 -9.64
CA TYR A 5 18.30 -9.17 -9.11
C TYR A 5 18.54 -9.95 -7.82
N ALA A 6 19.67 -10.66 -7.72
CA ALA A 6 20.05 -11.36 -6.51
C ALA A 6 20.28 -10.38 -5.34
N LEU A 7 21.02 -9.29 -5.57
CA LEU A 7 21.23 -8.23 -4.59
C LEU A 7 19.93 -7.57 -4.16
N LYS A 8 19.06 -7.25 -5.12
CA LYS A 8 17.71 -6.74 -4.81
C LYS A 8 16.96 -7.68 -3.89
N ARG A 9 16.97 -8.98 -4.17
CA ARG A 9 16.26 -9.97 -3.34
C ARG A 9 16.86 -10.10 -1.94
N ILE A 10 18.18 -10.01 -1.80
CA ILE A 10 18.85 -10.02 -0.49
C ILE A 10 18.40 -8.81 0.33
N ILE A 11 18.39 -7.63 -0.26
CA ILE A 11 17.90 -6.40 0.40
C ILE A 11 16.43 -6.55 0.81
N ASP A 12 15.58 -7.07 -0.08
CA ASP A 12 14.17 -7.33 0.20
C ASP A 12 14.00 -8.25 1.42
N ILE A 13 14.77 -9.34 1.49
CA ILE A 13 14.71 -10.29 2.61
C ILE A 13 15.20 -9.63 3.90
N CYS A 14 16.34 -8.95 3.88
CA CYS A 14 16.87 -8.28 5.07
C CYS A 14 15.89 -7.24 5.62
N ALA A 15 15.35 -6.39 4.75
CA ALA A 15 14.37 -5.39 5.14
C ALA A 15 13.04 -6.01 5.57
N GLY A 16 12.62 -7.09 4.91
CA GLY A 16 11.43 -7.85 5.29
C GLY A 16 11.55 -8.45 6.70
N LEU A 17 12.72 -9.00 7.05
CA LEU A 17 12.99 -9.53 8.39
C LEU A 17 13.01 -8.41 9.45
N CYS A 18 13.65 -7.28 9.16
CA CYS A 18 13.61 -6.10 10.04
C CYS A 18 12.17 -5.59 10.21
N GLY A 19 11.40 -5.50 9.12
CA GLY A 19 10.00 -5.11 9.16
C GLY A 19 9.13 -6.08 9.97
N LEU A 20 9.40 -7.38 9.86
CA LEU A 20 8.70 -8.41 10.65
C LEU A 20 8.95 -8.25 12.16
N LEU A 21 10.18 -7.93 12.57
CA LEU A 21 10.50 -7.65 13.97
C LEU A 21 9.74 -6.42 14.50
N LEU A 22 9.59 -5.37 13.68
CA LEU A 22 8.80 -4.18 14.03
C LEU A 22 7.29 -4.46 14.06
N LEU A 23 6.80 -5.43 13.29
CA LEU A 23 5.39 -5.83 13.32
C LEU A 23 4.95 -6.38 14.66
N ILE A 24 5.82 -7.04 15.43
CA ILE A 24 5.46 -7.64 16.73
C ILE A 24 4.96 -6.57 17.71
N PRO A 25 5.75 -5.54 18.08
CA PRO A 25 5.28 -4.52 19.03
C PRO A 25 4.11 -3.71 18.46
N LEU A 26 4.11 -3.43 17.15
CA LEU A 26 3.04 -2.68 16.50
C LEU A 26 1.71 -3.46 16.52
N THR A 27 1.73 -4.76 16.27
CA THR A 27 0.55 -5.63 16.34
C THR A 27 0.00 -5.69 17.75
N ILE A 28 0.87 -5.79 18.78
CA ILE A 28 0.47 -5.77 20.18
C ILE A 28 -0.19 -4.42 20.52
N PHE A 29 0.39 -3.31 20.09
CA PHE A 29 -0.19 -1.98 20.28
C PHE A 29 -1.60 -1.87 19.67
N VAL A 30 -1.76 -2.25 18.43
CA VAL A 30 -3.04 -2.22 17.70
C VAL A 30 -4.07 -3.12 18.40
N PHE A 31 -3.67 -4.33 18.79
CA PHE A 31 -4.52 -5.26 19.51
C PHE A 31 -5.04 -4.64 20.81
N ILE A 32 -4.16 -4.13 21.67
CA ILE A 32 -4.53 -3.55 22.96
C ILE A 32 -5.46 -2.35 22.74
N LYS A 33 -5.14 -1.46 21.80
CA LYS A 33 -5.94 -0.27 21.54
C LYS A 33 -7.34 -0.60 21.04
N ASN A 34 -7.46 -1.51 20.08
CA ASN A 34 -8.74 -1.96 19.57
C ASN A 34 -9.60 -2.60 20.68
N ARG A 35 -8.99 -3.47 21.52
CA ARG A 35 -9.71 -4.12 22.62
C ARG A 35 -10.21 -3.15 23.67
N LYS A 36 -9.44 -2.11 24.01
CA LYS A 36 -9.87 -1.05 24.93
C LYS A 36 -11.08 -0.26 24.41
N GLU A 37 -11.22 -0.13 23.10
CA GLU A 37 -12.34 0.53 22.45
C GLU A 37 -13.52 -0.41 22.14
N GLY A 38 -13.45 -1.66 22.60
CA GLY A 38 -14.49 -2.66 22.39
C GLY A 38 -14.49 -3.33 21.02
N ASP A 39 -13.52 -3.01 20.17
CA ASP A 39 -13.37 -3.63 18.86
C ASP A 39 -12.72 -5.02 18.99
N LYS A 40 -13.52 -6.06 18.73
CA LYS A 40 -13.12 -7.47 18.78
C LYS A 40 -12.81 -8.06 17.39
N GLY A 41 -12.84 -7.24 16.36
CA GLY A 41 -12.60 -7.68 14.99
C GLY A 41 -11.15 -8.08 14.72
N PRO A 42 -10.87 -8.64 13.53
CA PRO A 42 -9.53 -9.04 13.13
C PRO A 42 -8.59 -7.81 13.05
N ILE A 43 -7.33 -8.01 13.43
CA ILE A 43 -6.31 -6.95 13.39
C ILE A 43 -5.87 -6.69 11.96
N PHE A 44 -5.72 -7.75 11.17
CA PHE A 44 -5.27 -7.67 9.79
C PHE A 44 -6.44 -7.60 8.80
N PHE A 45 -6.18 -6.92 7.72
CA PHE A 45 -7.04 -6.83 6.55
C PHE A 45 -6.25 -7.28 5.32
N THR A 46 -6.90 -7.99 4.42
CA THR A 46 -6.28 -8.41 3.17
C THR A 46 -7.08 -7.90 1.98
N GLN A 47 -6.37 -7.52 0.92
CA GLN A 47 -6.97 -7.08 -0.32
C GLN A 47 -6.24 -7.71 -1.51
N ASN A 48 -7.00 -8.26 -2.46
CA ASN A 48 -6.39 -8.81 -3.67
C ASN A 48 -5.75 -7.71 -4.51
N ARG A 49 -4.53 -7.98 -4.96
CA ARG A 49 -3.75 -7.10 -5.82
C ARG A 49 -3.13 -7.90 -6.96
N ILE A 50 -2.84 -7.19 -8.07
CA ILE A 50 -2.14 -7.75 -9.21
C ILE A 50 -0.64 -7.77 -8.88
N GLY A 51 -0.03 -8.95 -8.98
CA GLY A 51 1.39 -9.16 -8.78
C GLY A 51 2.13 -9.42 -10.10
N LYS A 52 3.39 -9.84 -9.98
CA LYS A 52 4.23 -10.17 -11.12
C LYS A 52 3.59 -11.24 -12.01
N ASN A 53 3.70 -11.05 -13.32
CA ASN A 53 3.11 -11.91 -14.36
C ASN A 53 1.57 -12.01 -14.28
N GLY A 54 0.92 -11.00 -13.70
CA GLY A 54 -0.53 -10.95 -13.56
C GLY A 54 -1.12 -11.87 -12.48
N LYS A 55 -0.28 -12.54 -11.67
CA LYS A 55 -0.75 -13.37 -10.56
C LYS A 55 -1.30 -12.50 -9.45
N GLU A 56 -2.56 -12.72 -9.08
CA GLU A 56 -3.14 -12.06 -7.92
C GLU A 56 -2.56 -12.61 -6.62
N PHE A 57 -2.43 -11.73 -5.64
CA PHE A 57 -2.00 -12.07 -4.29
C PHE A 57 -2.78 -11.26 -3.25
N LYS A 58 -2.84 -11.78 -2.02
CA LYS A 58 -3.45 -11.09 -0.88
C LYS A 58 -2.42 -10.16 -0.24
N MET A 59 -2.60 -8.86 -0.42
CA MET A 59 -1.78 -7.84 0.21
C MET A 59 -2.24 -7.62 1.65
N PHE A 60 -1.33 -7.72 2.61
CA PHE A 60 -1.62 -7.55 4.03
C PHE A 60 -1.55 -6.08 4.45
N LYS A 61 -2.52 -5.68 5.25
CA LYS A 61 -2.57 -4.38 5.94
C LYS A 61 -3.10 -4.54 7.36
N TYR A 62 -2.91 -3.56 8.22
CA TYR A 62 -3.72 -3.45 9.41
C TYR A 62 -5.13 -2.96 9.05
N ARG A 63 -6.14 -3.51 9.70
CA ARG A 63 -7.50 -3.01 9.57
C ARG A 63 -7.61 -1.67 10.32
N THR A 64 -7.98 -0.63 9.60
CA THR A 64 -8.09 0.74 10.11
C THR A 64 -9.53 1.23 10.22
N MET A 65 -10.48 0.44 9.73
CA MET A 65 -11.91 0.74 9.76
C MET A 65 -12.67 -0.27 10.60
N VAL A 66 -13.80 0.17 11.14
CA VAL A 66 -14.75 -0.69 11.85
C VAL A 66 -15.28 -1.80 10.94
N LEU A 67 -15.78 -2.88 11.54
CA LEU A 67 -16.44 -3.94 10.78
C LEU A 67 -17.71 -3.40 10.12
N GLY A 68 -17.98 -3.84 8.88
CA GLY A 68 -19.15 -3.37 8.13
C GLY A 68 -19.00 -1.93 7.59
N ALA A 69 -17.79 -1.43 7.45
CA ALA A 69 -17.51 -0.07 6.98
C ALA A 69 -18.20 0.29 5.65
N ASP A 70 -18.33 -0.66 4.73
CA ASP A 70 -18.99 -0.42 3.43
C ASP A 70 -20.48 -0.13 3.62
N LYS A 71 -21.17 -0.92 4.44
CA LYS A 71 -22.59 -0.71 4.77
C LYS A 71 -22.81 0.64 5.48
N ILE A 72 -21.93 0.98 6.41
CA ILE A 72 -21.97 2.28 7.10
C ILE A 72 -21.82 3.42 6.10
N LEU A 73 -20.93 3.29 5.11
CA LEU A 73 -20.77 4.28 4.06
C LEU A 73 -22.05 4.44 3.21
N GLU A 74 -22.66 3.34 2.80
CA GLU A 74 -23.92 3.37 2.06
C GLU A 74 -25.00 4.11 2.84
N GLU A 75 -25.20 3.79 4.12
CA GLU A 75 -26.14 4.46 5.00
C GLU A 75 -25.84 5.95 5.18
N LEU A 76 -24.56 6.33 5.29
CA LEU A 76 -24.17 7.74 5.39
C LEU A 76 -24.46 8.51 4.10
N MET A 77 -24.15 7.92 2.94
CA MET A 77 -24.44 8.53 1.62
C MET A 77 -25.94 8.63 1.32
N GLU A 78 -26.76 7.75 1.87
CA GLU A 78 -28.23 7.85 1.77
C GLU A 78 -28.78 9.00 2.61
N LYS A 79 -28.23 9.21 3.81
CA LYS A 79 -28.72 10.19 4.77
C LYS A 79 -28.19 11.61 4.52
N ASP A 80 -26.99 11.74 3.95
CA ASP A 80 -26.32 13.03 3.76
C ASP A 80 -25.82 13.20 2.32
N PRO A 81 -26.47 14.06 1.53
CA PRO A 81 -26.05 14.36 0.16
C PRO A 81 -24.63 14.94 0.06
N ALA A 82 -24.17 15.69 1.07
CA ALA A 82 -22.82 16.27 1.07
C ALA A 82 -21.75 15.16 1.19
N ILE A 83 -21.98 14.16 2.05
CA ILE A 83 -21.12 12.98 2.16
C ILE A 83 -21.08 12.19 0.84
N ARG A 84 -22.24 12.04 0.20
CA ARG A 84 -22.32 11.39 -1.11
C ARG A 84 -21.51 12.12 -2.16
N GLU A 85 -21.62 13.43 -2.25
CA GLU A 85 -20.88 14.25 -3.20
C GLU A 85 -19.37 14.17 -2.94
N GLU A 86 -18.94 14.34 -1.68
CA GLU A 86 -17.56 14.26 -1.28
C GLU A 86 -16.93 12.90 -1.64
N TYR A 87 -17.63 11.81 -1.31
CA TYR A 87 -17.12 10.47 -1.60
C TYR A 87 -17.11 10.14 -3.09
N THR A 88 -18.13 10.57 -3.84
CA THR A 88 -18.20 10.36 -5.30
C THR A 88 -17.03 11.04 -6.00
N LYS A 89 -16.69 12.27 -5.58
CA LYS A 89 -15.60 13.05 -6.15
C LYS A 89 -14.22 12.54 -5.74
N ASN A 90 -14.01 12.30 -4.45
CA ASN A 90 -12.69 12.06 -3.88
C ASN A 90 -12.38 10.58 -3.59
N LYS A 91 -13.41 9.70 -3.63
CA LYS A 91 -13.35 8.29 -3.20
C LYS A 91 -12.84 8.10 -1.76
N LYS A 92 -12.89 9.16 -0.97
CA LYS A 92 -12.53 9.23 0.45
C LYS A 92 -13.33 10.33 1.14
N LEU A 93 -13.47 10.24 2.45
CA LEU A 93 -14.02 11.31 3.30
C LEU A 93 -12.90 11.94 4.11
N VAL A 94 -12.97 13.26 4.29
CA VAL A 94 -11.99 14.01 5.12
C VAL A 94 -12.14 13.60 6.59
N ASN A 95 -13.38 13.56 7.08
CA ASN A 95 -13.70 13.09 8.43
C ASN A 95 -14.47 11.79 8.33
N ASP A 96 -13.78 10.69 8.11
CA ASP A 96 -14.38 9.38 7.91
C ASP A 96 -14.73 8.71 9.26
N PRO A 97 -16.01 8.61 9.65
CA PRO A 97 -16.41 8.04 10.94
C PRO A 97 -16.18 6.53 11.04
N ARG A 98 -15.86 5.87 9.93
CA ARG A 98 -15.56 4.44 9.88
C ARG A 98 -14.16 4.10 10.37
N ILE A 99 -13.28 5.11 10.46
CA ILE A 99 -11.88 4.92 10.87
C ILE A 99 -11.82 4.80 12.40
N THR A 100 -11.21 3.71 12.90
CA THR A 100 -10.97 3.51 14.33
C THR A 100 -9.91 4.49 14.84
N SER A 101 -9.81 4.70 16.15
CA SER A 101 -8.78 5.61 16.69
C SER A 101 -7.37 5.05 16.47
N ALA A 102 -7.17 3.74 16.58
CA ALA A 102 -5.92 3.09 16.18
C ALA A 102 -5.66 3.26 14.69
N GLY A 103 -6.70 3.11 13.86
CA GLY A 103 -6.64 3.30 12.42
C GLY A 103 -6.22 4.71 12.03
N LYS A 104 -6.73 5.73 12.71
CA LYS A 104 -6.33 7.12 12.47
C LYS A 104 -4.84 7.32 12.72
N PHE A 105 -4.35 6.91 13.87
CA PHE A 105 -2.92 6.98 14.20
C PHE A 105 -2.05 6.24 13.17
N MET A 106 -2.44 5.02 12.79
CA MET A 106 -1.68 4.23 11.83
C MET A 106 -1.64 4.87 10.44
N ARG A 107 -2.75 5.43 9.96
CA ARG A 107 -2.80 6.13 8.66
C ARG A 107 -1.96 7.39 8.65
N GLU A 108 -2.02 8.19 9.71
CA GLU A 108 -1.21 9.41 9.85
C GLU A 108 0.29 9.12 9.81
N LYS A 109 0.71 7.96 10.31
CA LYS A 109 2.11 7.52 10.35
C LYS A 109 2.48 6.53 9.24
N SER A 110 1.55 6.20 8.34
CA SER A 110 1.72 5.19 7.29
C SER A 110 2.12 3.80 7.82
N LEU A 111 1.72 3.48 9.06
CA LEU A 111 2.02 2.22 9.72
C LEU A 111 1.06 1.09 9.33
N ASP A 112 -0.11 1.42 8.80
CA ASP A 112 -1.12 0.47 8.36
C ASP A 112 -0.63 -0.43 7.20
N GLU A 113 0.39 -0.03 6.49
CA GLU A 113 0.99 -0.77 5.39
C GLU A 113 2.19 -1.66 5.79
N PHE A 114 2.65 -1.59 7.04
CA PHE A 114 3.77 -2.41 7.53
C PHE A 114 3.58 -3.93 7.35
N PRO A 115 2.37 -4.52 7.45
CA PRO A 115 2.18 -5.94 7.18
C PRO A 115 2.57 -6.38 5.76
N GLN A 116 2.75 -5.47 4.81
CA GLN A 116 3.26 -5.77 3.47
C GLN A 116 4.68 -6.32 3.48
N PHE A 117 5.46 -6.13 4.55
CA PHE A 117 6.75 -6.81 4.71
C PHE A 117 6.61 -8.34 4.70
N ILE A 118 5.47 -8.88 5.13
CA ILE A 118 5.14 -10.31 4.98
C ILE A 118 5.08 -10.68 3.49
N ASN A 119 4.42 -9.86 2.67
CA ASN A 119 4.36 -10.08 1.23
C ASN A 119 5.75 -10.02 0.56
N VAL A 120 6.64 -9.15 1.05
CA VAL A 120 8.02 -9.07 0.57
C VAL A 120 8.78 -10.38 0.88
N LEU A 121 8.68 -10.89 2.11
CA LEU A 121 9.31 -12.15 2.50
C LEU A 121 8.77 -13.33 1.71
N LEU A 122 7.45 -13.39 1.46
CA LEU A 122 6.82 -14.40 0.61
C LEU A 122 7.20 -14.28 -0.87
N GLY A 123 7.91 -13.22 -1.27
CA GLY A 123 8.33 -12.99 -2.65
C GLY A 123 7.26 -12.46 -3.57
N GLN A 124 6.10 -12.09 -3.06
CA GLN A 124 4.97 -11.50 -3.80
C GLN A 124 5.20 -10.02 -4.10
N MET A 125 5.92 -9.32 -3.24
CA MET A 125 6.30 -7.92 -3.35
C MET A 125 7.81 -7.73 -3.21
N SER A 126 8.26 -6.53 -3.52
CA SER A 126 9.60 -6.00 -3.26
C SER A 126 9.49 -4.73 -2.41
N LEU A 127 10.58 -4.24 -1.85
CA LEU A 127 10.62 -2.91 -1.24
C LEU A 127 10.31 -1.83 -2.28
N ILE A 128 10.98 -1.93 -3.42
CA ILE A 128 10.87 -0.97 -4.52
C ILE A 128 10.26 -1.67 -5.74
N GLY A 129 9.22 -1.07 -6.29
CA GLY A 129 8.54 -1.57 -7.47
C GLY A 129 7.33 -0.72 -7.85
N PRO A 130 6.63 -1.10 -8.93
CA PRO A 130 5.36 -0.48 -9.29
C PRO A 130 4.32 -0.58 -8.18
N ARG A 131 3.32 0.30 -8.25
CA ARG A 131 2.17 0.23 -7.33
C ARG A 131 1.46 -1.12 -7.46
N PRO A 132 1.05 -1.76 -6.35
CA PRO A 132 0.18 -2.93 -6.41
C PRO A 132 -1.25 -2.51 -6.81
N TYR A 133 -1.58 -2.67 -8.09
CA TYR A 133 -2.91 -2.31 -8.63
C TYR A 133 -3.99 -3.31 -8.23
N LEU A 134 -5.24 -2.83 -8.17
CA LEU A 134 -6.41 -3.67 -7.93
C LEU A 134 -6.78 -4.46 -9.20
N PRO A 135 -7.30 -5.69 -9.09
CA PRO A 135 -7.76 -6.46 -10.26
C PRO A 135 -8.76 -5.68 -11.13
N ARG A 136 -9.66 -4.89 -10.53
CA ARG A 136 -10.63 -4.05 -11.24
C ARG A 136 -10.00 -2.89 -12.02
N GLU A 137 -8.78 -2.49 -11.68
CA GLU A 137 -8.05 -1.42 -12.37
C GLU A 137 -7.37 -1.91 -13.65
N LYS A 138 -7.37 -3.23 -13.91
CA LYS A 138 -6.66 -3.86 -15.04
C LYS A 138 -7.05 -3.26 -16.39
N GLU A 139 -8.33 -3.06 -16.63
CA GLU A 139 -8.82 -2.52 -17.90
C GLU A 139 -8.38 -1.06 -18.08
N ASP A 140 -8.41 -0.27 -17.01
CA ASP A 140 -8.00 1.13 -17.01
C ASP A 140 -6.48 1.31 -17.20
N MET A 141 -5.67 0.27 -16.94
CA MET A 141 -4.23 0.31 -17.13
C MET A 141 -3.83 0.29 -18.62
N GLY A 142 -4.68 -0.21 -19.51
CA GLY A 142 -4.40 -0.25 -20.94
C GLY A 142 -3.07 -0.96 -21.25
N ASP A 143 -2.29 -0.38 -22.16
CA ASP A 143 -1.01 -0.94 -22.62
C ASP A 143 0.07 -0.96 -21.55
N TYR A 144 -0.02 -0.11 -20.52
CA TYR A 144 0.90 -0.10 -19.37
C TYR A 144 0.86 -1.39 -18.54
N TYR A 145 -0.24 -2.13 -18.63
CA TYR A 145 -0.44 -3.37 -17.86
C TYR A 145 0.74 -4.33 -18.01
N TYR A 146 1.19 -4.58 -19.22
CA TYR A 146 2.25 -5.56 -19.50
C TYR A 146 3.61 -5.15 -18.92
N ASP A 147 3.94 -3.87 -18.97
CA ASP A 147 5.18 -3.34 -18.39
C ASP A 147 5.14 -3.40 -16.86
N VAL A 148 4.00 -3.03 -16.26
CA VAL A 148 3.81 -3.03 -14.80
C VAL A 148 3.90 -4.44 -14.22
N ILE A 149 3.23 -5.42 -14.83
CA ILE A 149 3.24 -6.80 -14.32
C ILE A 149 4.55 -7.55 -14.56
N ALA A 150 5.46 -7.03 -15.38
CA ALA A 150 6.80 -7.59 -15.53
C ALA A 150 7.64 -7.48 -14.25
N CYS A 151 7.28 -6.54 -13.36
CA CYS A 151 7.91 -6.33 -12.07
C CYS A 151 7.09 -6.89 -10.90
N LYS A 152 7.76 -7.18 -9.78
CA LYS A 152 7.05 -7.34 -8.50
C LYS A 152 6.57 -5.96 -8.03
N PRO A 153 5.33 -5.82 -7.54
CA PRO A 153 4.89 -4.58 -6.94
C PRO A 153 5.73 -4.23 -5.70
N GLY A 154 5.90 -2.94 -5.46
CA GLY A 154 6.70 -2.43 -4.35
C GLY A 154 5.87 -1.88 -3.20
N ILE A 155 6.46 -1.88 -1.99
CA ILE A 155 5.94 -1.11 -0.85
C ILE A 155 6.06 0.38 -1.17
N THR A 156 7.17 0.78 -1.80
CA THR A 156 7.39 2.11 -2.37
C THR A 156 7.89 2.02 -3.81
N GLY A 157 7.95 3.12 -4.52
CA GLY A 157 8.38 3.18 -5.91
C GLY A 157 8.42 4.60 -6.45
N MET A 158 8.42 4.73 -7.78
CA MET A 158 8.53 6.02 -8.46
C MET A 158 7.42 6.99 -8.05
N TRP A 159 6.15 6.56 -8.03
CA TRP A 159 5.03 7.45 -7.77
C TRP A 159 4.99 7.94 -6.31
N GLN A 160 5.38 7.12 -5.32
CA GLN A 160 5.46 7.56 -3.93
C GLN A 160 6.53 8.61 -3.71
N SER A 161 7.63 8.52 -4.46
CA SER A 161 8.75 9.48 -4.37
C SER A 161 8.54 10.75 -5.18
N HIS A 162 7.44 10.86 -5.98
CA HIS A 162 7.15 12.00 -6.88
C HIS A 162 5.80 12.68 -6.61
N GLY A 163 5.25 12.60 -5.41
CA GLY A 163 4.06 13.38 -5.05
C GLY A 163 2.89 12.59 -4.46
N ARG A 164 3.00 11.27 -4.28
CA ARG A 164 2.00 10.41 -3.60
C ARG A 164 0.56 10.63 -4.10
N SER A 165 -0.29 11.25 -3.26
CA SER A 165 -1.72 11.45 -3.52
C SER A 165 -2.03 12.53 -4.55
N GLU A 166 -1.08 13.37 -4.92
CA GLU A 166 -1.25 14.43 -5.92
C GLU A 166 -1.09 13.91 -7.36
N VAL A 167 -0.55 12.69 -7.51
CA VAL A 167 -0.35 12.04 -8.80
C VAL A 167 -1.63 11.30 -9.20
N ASP A 168 -2.21 11.67 -10.36
CA ASP A 168 -3.37 10.98 -10.92
C ASP A 168 -3.05 9.55 -11.39
N PHE A 169 -4.07 8.81 -11.79
CA PHE A 169 -3.93 7.41 -12.16
C PHE A 169 -3.02 7.22 -13.39
N ASP A 170 -3.23 8.02 -14.44
CA ASP A 170 -2.47 7.91 -15.69
C ASP A 170 -0.99 8.27 -15.48
N HIS A 171 -0.74 9.29 -14.67
CA HIS A 171 0.63 9.68 -14.34
C HIS A 171 1.35 8.63 -13.49
N ARG A 172 0.63 7.92 -12.61
CA ARG A 172 1.19 6.78 -11.86
C ARG A 172 1.61 5.65 -12.80
N LEU A 173 0.79 5.33 -13.78
CA LEU A 173 1.10 4.32 -14.80
C LEU A 173 2.36 4.68 -15.60
N LEU A 174 2.50 5.95 -16.00
CA LEU A 174 3.70 6.46 -16.67
C LEU A 174 4.95 6.30 -15.80
N LEU A 175 4.87 6.62 -14.52
CA LEU A 175 5.99 6.47 -13.58
C LEU A 175 6.36 4.99 -13.38
N ASP A 176 5.38 4.10 -13.32
CA ASP A 176 5.62 2.67 -13.16
C ASP A 176 6.18 2.03 -14.44
N GLU A 177 5.74 2.48 -15.63
CA GLU A 177 6.35 2.13 -16.91
C GLU A 177 7.81 2.60 -16.97
N TYR A 178 8.06 3.86 -16.60
CA TYR A 178 9.41 4.41 -16.55
C TYR A 178 10.32 3.57 -15.65
N TYR A 179 9.83 3.15 -14.47
CA TYR A 179 10.55 2.29 -13.58
C TYR A 179 10.95 0.96 -14.24
N TYR A 180 10.01 0.30 -14.91
CA TYR A 180 10.27 -0.95 -15.58
C TYR A 180 11.33 -0.80 -16.71
N ARG A 181 11.16 0.21 -17.56
CA ARG A 181 12.03 0.44 -18.73
C ARG A 181 13.43 0.91 -18.34
N ASN A 182 13.57 1.60 -17.24
CA ASN A 182 14.84 2.16 -16.78
C ASN A 182 15.38 1.48 -15.52
N TRP A 183 14.85 0.30 -15.18
CA TRP A 183 15.25 -0.36 -13.96
C TRP A 183 16.75 -0.63 -13.93
N SER A 184 17.34 -0.24 -12.79
CA SER A 184 18.68 -0.59 -12.40
C SER A 184 18.74 -0.72 -10.89
N PHE A 185 19.73 -1.45 -10.39
CA PHE A 185 19.94 -1.55 -8.94
C PHE A 185 20.17 -0.16 -8.29
N TRP A 186 20.85 0.74 -8.99
CA TRP A 186 21.06 2.10 -8.53
C TRP A 186 19.80 2.94 -8.49
N LEU A 187 18.86 2.71 -9.40
CA LEU A 187 17.54 3.35 -9.32
C LEU A 187 16.81 2.94 -8.05
N ASP A 188 16.82 1.65 -7.71
CA ASP A 188 16.23 1.15 -6.45
C ASP A 188 16.87 1.82 -5.23
N ILE A 189 18.19 1.89 -5.16
CA ILE A 189 18.91 2.56 -4.08
C ILE A 189 18.51 4.04 -3.96
N THR A 190 18.43 4.75 -5.09
CA THR A 190 18.01 6.15 -5.13
C THR A 190 16.59 6.33 -4.60
N LEU A 191 15.66 5.47 -5.02
CA LEU A 191 14.27 5.52 -4.57
C LEU A 191 14.13 5.18 -3.09
N LEU A 192 14.93 4.24 -2.60
CA LEU A 192 14.97 3.89 -1.18
C LEU A 192 15.40 5.10 -0.33
N PHE A 193 16.49 5.77 -0.71
CA PHE A 193 16.95 6.99 0.00
C PHE A 193 15.92 8.11 -0.04
N LYS A 194 15.28 8.35 -1.19
CA LYS A 194 14.19 9.34 -1.31
C LYS A 194 13.03 9.01 -0.38
N THR A 195 12.63 7.73 -0.31
CA THR A 195 11.55 7.27 0.57
C THR A 195 11.91 7.47 2.04
N VAL A 196 13.11 7.06 2.46
CA VAL A 196 13.60 7.26 3.83
C VAL A 196 13.61 8.75 4.20
N LYS A 197 14.15 9.60 3.33
CA LYS A 197 14.15 11.04 3.53
C LYS A 197 12.74 11.59 3.70
N GLN A 198 11.79 11.15 2.87
CA GLN A 198 10.39 11.59 2.93
C GLN A 198 9.68 11.12 4.20
N VAL A 199 10.02 9.93 4.72
CA VAL A 199 9.46 9.43 5.99
C VAL A 199 10.01 10.20 7.20
N LEU A 200 11.29 10.61 7.15
CA LEU A 200 11.94 11.29 8.27
C LEU A 200 11.65 12.80 8.31
N TYR A 201 11.49 13.43 7.16
CA TYR A 201 11.44 14.91 7.02
C TYR A 201 10.17 15.43 6.33
N GLY A 202 9.29 14.54 5.83
CA GLY A 202 7.99 14.86 5.25
C GLY A 202 6.90 14.72 6.26
#